data_457bcc3db61b580ac925a9e869765117
#
_entry.id   457bcc3db61b580ac925a9e869765117
#
_cell.length_a   1.000
_cell.length_b   1.000
_cell.length_c   1.000
_cell.angle_alpha   90.00
_cell.angle_beta   90.00
_cell.angle_gamma   90.00
#
_symmetry.space_group_name_H-M   'P 1'
#
loop_
_entity.id
_entity.type
_entity.pdbx_description
1 polymer ?
#
loop_
_entity_poly.entity_id
_entity_poly.type
_entity_poly.pdbx_seq_one_letter_code
_entity_poly.pdbx_strand_id
1 'polypeptide(L)'
;NIKVVTGILNPDEATGVPVIREALRQADGLAVIDCPPGSACSVMESVTDADYCLLVAEPTAFGFHNFQMVHELVTLLGKKCGVIINKQDTPYEPLEQFCKEKDLPVLARIPYDPRIAVLSADGQIAAATDEKMRCLFEELLCKIGGAV
;
A
#
# COMPACT_ATOMS: atom_id res chain seq x y z
N ASN A 1 13.68 5.17 16.70
CA ASN A 1 14.37 5.54 15.43
C ASN A 1 13.82 4.67 14.31
N ILE A 2 13.48 5.29 13.17
CA ILE A 2 13.07 4.58 11.96
C ILE A 2 14.30 4.46 11.07
N LYS A 3 14.60 3.24 10.59
CA LYS A 3 15.60 2.99 9.56
C LYS A 3 14.90 3.01 8.20
N VAL A 4 15.39 3.81 7.26
CA VAL A 4 14.92 3.83 5.87
C VAL A 4 15.96 3.16 5.01
N VAL A 5 15.54 2.19 4.19
CA VAL A 5 16.38 1.49 3.21
C VAL A 5 15.80 1.77 1.83
N THR A 6 16.62 2.31 0.94
CA THR A 6 16.22 2.62 -0.44
C THR A 6 17.11 1.88 -1.41
N GLY A 7 16.51 1.12 -2.30
CA GLY A 7 17.20 0.47 -3.41
C GLY A 7 17.18 1.38 -4.66
N ILE A 8 18.30 1.54 -5.31
CA ILE A 8 18.43 2.31 -6.55
C ILE A 8 18.82 1.35 -7.67
N LEU A 9 18.02 1.32 -8.74
CA LEU A 9 18.32 0.56 -9.94
C LEU A 9 19.24 1.36 -10.85
N ASN A 10 20.34 0.75 -11.29
CA ASN A 10 21.22 1.38 -12.26
C ASN A 10 20.61 1.33 -13.67
N PRO A 11 20.91 2.30 -14.55
CA PRO A 11 20.36 2.35 -15.91
C PRO A 11 20.59 1.10 -16.76
N ASP A 12 21.65 0.37 -16.50
CA ASP A 12 22.06 -0.83 -17.25
C ASP A 12 21.47 -2.14 -16.69
N GLU A 13 20.71 -2.08 -15.60
CA GLU A 13 20.09 -3.26 -14.99
C GLU A 13 18.73 -3.55 -15.60
N ALA A 14 18.54 -4.77 -16.09
CA ALA A 14 17.31 -5.18 -16.77
C ALA A 14 16.10 -5.34 -15.83
N THR A 15 16.31 -5.49 -14.51
CA THR A 15 15.24 -5.73 -13.54
C THR A 15 15.63 -5.24 -12.15
N GLY A 16 14.65 -4.71 -11.41
CA GLY A 16 14.80 -4.28 -10.01
C GLY A 16 14.77 -5.42 -8.97
N VAL A 17 14.50 -6.66 -9.38
CA VAL A 17 14.34 -7.78 -8.43
C VAL A 17 15.56 -7.99 -7.52
N PRO A 18 16.82 -7.97 -8.00
CA PRO A 18 17.97 -8.09 -7.12
C PRO A 18 18.10 -6.95 -6.10
N VAL A 19 17.74 -5.74 -6.52
CA VAL A 19 17.75 -4.55 -5.64
C VAL A 19 16.71 -4.67 -4.54
N ILE A 20 15.51 -5.14 -4.89
CA ILE A 20 14.43 -5.39 -3.93
C ILE A 20 14.87 -6.44 -2.91
N ARG A 21 15.43 -7.56 -3.34
CA ARG A 21 15.95 -8.62 -2.44
C ARG A 21 16.98 -8.09 -1.46
N GLU A 22 17.91 -7.28 -1.95
CA GLU A 22 18.95 -6.72 -1.08
C GLU A 22 18.37 -5.73 -0.06
N ALA A 23 17.41 -4.90 -0.47
CA ALA A 23 16.71 -4.01 0.44
C ALA A 23 15.94 -4.79 1.53
N LEU A 24 15.22 -5.85 1.15
CA LEU A 24 14.46 -6.70 2.07
C LEU A 24 15.35 -7.42 3.09
N ARG A 25 16.55 -7.86 2.72
CA ARG A 25 17.52 -8.48 3.63
C ARG A 25 17.95 -7.56 4.79
N GLN A 26 17.77 -6.26 4.62
CA GLN A 26 18.09 -5.29 5.66
C GLN A 26 16.92 -4.95 6.57
N ALA A 27 15.73 -5.54 6.32
CA ALA A 27 14.59 -5.43 7.20
C ALA A 27 14.84 -6.16 8.53
N ASP A 28 14.46 -5.52 9.63
CA ASP A 28 14.59 -6.08 10.98
C ASP A 28 13.38 -5.63 11.81
N GLY A 29 12.76 -6.56 12.52
CA GLY A 29 11.55 -6.30 13.30
C GLY A 29 10.35 -5.90 12.42
N LEU A 30 9.58 -4.90 12.84
CA LEU A 30 8.45 -4.38 12.06
C LEU A 30 8.97 -3.60 10.87
N ALA A 31 8.66 -4.06 9.67
CA ALA A 31 9.03 -3.41 8.41
C ALA A 31 7.79 -3.02 7.61
N VAL A 32 7.83 -1.85 6.99
CA VAL A 32 6.86 -1.40 5.99
C VAL A 32 7.56 -1.35 4.65
N ILE A 33 7.03 -2.10 3.68
CA ILE A 33 7.58 -2.24 2.34
C ILE A 33 6.73 -1.41 1.38
N ASP A 34 7.31 -0.34 0.83
CA ASP A 34 6.70 0.42 -0.25
C ASP A 34 6.96 -0.30 -1.57
N CYS A 35 5.91 -0.89 -2.13
CA CYS A 35 5.99 -1.72 -3.33
C CYS A 35 5.85 -0.88 -4.60
N PRO A 36 6.52 -1.28 -5.70
CA PRO A 36 6.25 -0.67 -7.00
C PRO A 36 4.80 -0.90 -7.43
N PRO A 37 4.24 -0.06 -8.32
CA PRO A 37 2.87 -0.23 -8.80
C PRO A 37 2.70 -1.45 -9.70
N GLY A 38 1.46 -1.94 -9.79
CA GLY A 38 1.06 -3.04 -10.68
C GLY A 38 1.14 -4.42 -10.05
N SER A 39 1.21 -5.47 -10.88
CA SER A 39 1.23 -6.89 -10.49
C SER A 39 2.41 -7.66 -11.11
N ALA A 40 3.49 -6.96 -11.45
CA ALA A 40 4.67 -7.54 -12.09
C ALA A 40 5.58 -8.30 -11.09
N CYS A 41 6.65 -8.94 -11.61
CA CYS A 41 7.60 -9.71 -10.82
C CYS A 41 8.22 -8.91 -9.66
N SER A 42 8.38 -7.60 -9.81
CA SER A 42 8.88 -6.71 -8.74
C SER A 42 7.93 -6.62 -7.55
N VAL A 43 6.62 -6.54 -7.81
CA VAL A 43 5.60 -6.56 -6.73
C VAL A 43 5.57 -7.94 -6.07
N MET A 44 5.56 -9.01 -6.87
CA MET A 44 5.59 -10.38 -6.35
C MET A 44 6.80 -10.59 -5.43
N GLU A 45 7.99 -10.14 -5.82
CA GLU A 45 9.18 -10.23 -4.99
C GLU A 45 9.06 -9.43 -3.70
N SER A 46 8.47 -8.23 -3.77
CA SER A 46 8.29 -7.36 -2.60
C SER A 46 7.35 -7.95 -1.55
N VAL A 47 6.32 -8.72 -1.96
CA VAL A 47 5.29 -9.23 -1.06
C VAL A 47 5.48 -10.69 -0.66
N THR A 48 6.41 -11.41 -1.28
CA THR A 48 6.59 -12.86 -1.07
C THR A 48 6.81 -13.21 0.40
N ASP A 49 7.57 -12.42 1.12
CA ASP A 49 7.89 -12.66 2.54
C ASP A 49 7.08 -11.76 3.50
N ALA A 50 6.14 -10.97 2.98
CA ALA A 50 5.30 -10.12 3.81
C ALA A 50 4.27 -10.94 4.61
N ASP A 51 4.03 -10.57 5.86
CA ASP A 51 3.01 -11.19 6.72
C ASP A 51 1.61 -10.67 6.38
N TYR A 52 1.52 -9.43 5.92
CA TYR A 52 0.27 -8.77 5.62
C TYR A 52 0.42 -7.77 4.47
N CYS A 53 -0.54 -7.72 3.56
CA CYS A 53 -0.55 -6.81 2.42
C CYS A 53 -1.62 -5.73 2.57
N LEU A 54 -1.24 -4.47 2.43
CA LEU A 54 -2.18 -3.35 2.33
C LEU A 54 -2.42 -3.01 0.86
N LEU A 55 -3.62 -3.29 0.38
CA LEU A 55 -4.03 -3.00 -0.99
C LEU A 55 -4.63 -1.60 -1.05
N VAL A 56 -3.93 -0.67 -1.66
CA VAL A 56 -4.38 0.72 -1.80
C VAL A 56 -5.10 0.89 -3.13
N ALA A 57 -6.39 1.22 -3.08
CA ALA A 57 -7.25 1.40 -4.24
C ALA A 57 -7.72 2.85 -4.36
N GLU A 58 -7.75 3.40 -5.57
CA GLU A 58 -8.48 4.63 -5.87
C GLU A 58 -9.89 4.28 -6.36
N PRO A 59 -10.95 5.02 -5.94
CA PRO A 59 -12.34 4.73 -6.29
C PRO A 59 -12.68 5.21 -7.71
N THR A 60 -11.99 4.65 -8.70
CA THR A 60 -12.16 4.91 -10.13
C THR A 60 -12.18 3.59 -10.90
N ALA A 61 -12.71 3.57 -12.13
CA ALA A 61 -12.71 2.38 -12.96
C ALA A 61 -11.30 1.82 -13.20
N PHE A 62 -10.33 2.70 -13.45
CA PHE A 62 -8.93 2.31 -13.66
C PHE A 62 -8.28 1.82 -12.36
N GLY A 63 -8.49 2.54 -11.25
CA GLY A 63 -7.99 2.15 -9.92
C GLY A 63 -8.55 0.80 -9.49
N PHE A 64 -9.83 0.55 -9.73
CA PHE A 64 -10.49 -0.72 -9.42
C PHE A 64 -9.93 -1.87 -10.26
N HIS A 65 -9.71 -1.67 -11.57
CA HIS A 65 -9.11 -2.70 -12.42
C HIS A 65 -7.70 -3.10 -11.92
N ASN A 66 -6.85 -2.12 -11.61
CA ASN A 66 -5.53 -2.39 -11.05
C ASN A 66 -5.59 -3.09 -9.69
N PHE A 67 -6.53 -2.67 -8.84
CA PHE A 67 -6.76 -3.30 -7.53
C PHE A 67 -7.13 -4.78 -7.68
N GLN A 68 -8.00 -5.14 -8.62
CA GLN A 68 -8.36 -6.54 -8.88
C GLN A 68 -7.14 -7.38 -9.25
N MET A 69 -6.27 -6.89 -10.13
CA MET A 69 -5.04 -7.61 -10.52
C MET A 69 -4.09 -7.83 -9.34
N VAL A 70 -3.92 -6.81 -8.49
CA VAL A 70 -3.06 -6.95 -7.31
C VAL A 70 -3.70 -7.88 -6.27
N HIS A 71 -5.00 -7.82 -6.09
CA HIS A 71 -5.73 -8.73 -5.20
C HIS A 71 -5.58 -10.19 -5.66
N GLU A 72 -5.70 -10.47 -6.96
CA GLU A 72 -5.47 -11.82 -7.50
C GLU A 72 -4.05 -12.30 -7.20
N LEU A 73 -3.03 -11.45 -7.41
CA LEU A 73 -1.64 -11.78 -7.10
C LEU A 73 -1.46 -12.14 -5.62
N VAL A 74 -1.95 -11.29 -4.73
CA VAL A 74 -1.84 -11.49 -3.27
C VAL A 74 -2.56 -12.76 -2.82
N THR A 75 -3.72 -13.05 -3.43
CA THR A 75 -4.48 -14.28 -3.19
C THR A 75 -3.72 -15.52 -3.68
N LEU A 76 -3.13 -15.48 -4.87
CA LEU A 76 -2.30 -16.57 -5.42
C LEU A 76 -1.08 -16.86 -4.53
N LEU A 77 -0.51 -15.84 -3.89
CA LEU A 77 0.59 -15.97 -2.95
C LEU A 77 0.14 -16.39 -1.53
N GLY A 78 -1.17 -16.57 -1.31
CA GLY A 78 -1.73 -16.97 -0.02
C GLY A 78 -1.54 -15.94 1.09
N LYS A 79 -1.41 -14.65 0.75
CA LYS A 79 -1.18 -13.58 1.71
C LYS A 79 -2.48 -13.04 2.30
N LYS A 80 -2.46 -12.75 3.59
CA LYS A 80 -3.52 -11.96 4.22
C LYS A 80 -3.46 -10.53 3.71
N CYS A 81 -4.61 -9.91 3.50
CA CYS A 81 -4.64 -8.52 3.05
C CYS A 81 -5.81 -7.73 3.63
N GLY A 82 -5.67 -6.42 3.59
CA GLY A 82 -6.73 -5.45 3.86
C GLY A 82 -6.68 -4.30 2.87
N VAL A 83 -7.77 -3.56 2.77
CA VAL A 83 -7.96 -2.53 1.76
C VAL A 83 -7.90 -1.14 2.37
N ILE A 84 -7.20 -0.24 1.71
CA ILE A 84 -7.25 1.21 1.94
C ILE A 84 -7.85 1.84 0.70
N ILE A 85 -8.96 2.56 0.85
CA ILE A 85 -9.53 3.35 -0.25
C ILE A 85 -8.96 4.75 -0.15
N ASN A 86 -8.13 5.12 -1.14
CA ASN A 86 -7.41 6.38 -1.17
C ASN A 86 -8.09 7.38 -2.11
N LYS A 87 -8.00 8.67 -1.78
CA LYS A 87 -8.60 9.78 -2.55
C LYS A 87 -10.11 9.61 -2.75
N GLN A 88 -10.80 9.14 -1.73
CA GLN A 88 -12.23 8.92 -1.81
C GLN A 88 -12.99 10.24 -1.67
N ASP A 89 -13.63 10.68 -2.74
CA ASP A 89 -14.58 11.79 -2.73
C ASP A 89 -16.00 11.27 -2.57
N THR A 90 -16.36 10.28 -3.39
CA THR A 90 -17.62 9.56 -3.32
C THR A 90 -17.37 8.05 -3.33
N PRO A 91 -18.27 7.23 -2.77
CA PRO A 91 -18.18 5.78 -2.88
C PRO A 91 -18.21 5.34 -4.35
N TYR A 92 -17.35 4.40 -4.70
CA TYR A 92 -17.35 3.73 -6.00
C TYR A 92 -17.92 2.33 -5.85
N GLU A 93 -19.20 2.18 -6.18
CA GLU A 93 -19.99 0.98 -5.93
C GLU A 93 -19.31 -0.33 -6.36
N PRO A 94 -18.67 -0.44 -7.56
CA PRO A 94 -18.02 -1.69 -7.95
C PRO A 94 -16.90 -2.12 -7.00
N LEU A 95 -16.12 -1.18 -6.45
CA LEU A 95 -15.06 -1.48 -5.48
C LEU A 95 -15.65 -1.91 -4.14
N GLU A 96 -16.68 -1.22 -3.67
CA GLU A 96 -17.36 -1.53 -2.40
C GLU A 96 -17.99 -2.93 -2.44
N GLN A 97 -18.68 -3.23 -3.53
CA GLN A 97 -19.30 -4.53 -3.75
C GLN A 97 -18.26 -5.64 -3.83
N PHE A 98 -17.17 -5.44 -4.55
CA PHE A 98 -16.07 -6.40 -4.64
C PHE A 98 -15.46 -6.70 -3.27
N CYS A 99 -15.18 -5.68 -2.47
CA CYS A 99 -14.66 -5.86 -1.12
C CYS A 99 -15.61 -6.69 -0.26
N LYS A 100 -16.92 -6.44 -0.36
CA LYS A 100 -17.95 -7.19 0.36
C LYS A 100 -18.05 -8.65 -0.12
N GLU A 101 -18.05 -8.90 -1.43
CA GLU A 101 -18.14 -10.23 -2.02
C GLU A 101 -16.92 -11.10 -1.71
N LYS A 102 -15.75 -10.49 -1.58
CA LYS A 102 -14.49 -11.16 -1.25
C LYS A 102 -14.15 -11.18 0.24
N ASP A 103 -15.05 -10.65 1.08
CA ASP A 103 -14.85 -10.52 2.53
C ASP A 103 -13.54 -9.79 2.88
N LEU A 104 -13.22 -8.75 2.11
CA LEU A 104 -12.00 -7.96 2.29
C LEU A 104 -12.24 -6.84 3.31
N PRO A 105 -11.47 -6.78 4.40
CA PRO A 105 -11.62 -5.72 5.38
C PRO A 105 -11.14 -4.37 4.82
N VAL A 106 -12.03 -3.39 4.77
CA VAL A 106 -11.65 -2.00 4.47
C VAL A 106 -11.16 -1.35 5.75
N LEU A 107 -9.84 -1.22 5.88
CA LEU A 107 -9.17 -0.76 7.08
C LEU A 107 -9.19 0.76 7.24
N ALA A 108 -9.07 1.49 6.13
CA ALA A 108 -9.12 2.95 6.14
C ALA A 108 -9.70 3.51 4.84
N ARG A 109 -10.24 4.72 4.96
CA ARG A 109 -10.72 5.55 3.85
C ARG A 109 -10.06 6.92 3.96
N ILE A 110 -9.21 7.25 2.99
CA ILE A 110 -8.50 8.51 2.93
C ILE A 110 -9.28 9.44 2.00
N PRO A 111 -9.84 10.55 2.49
CA PRO A 111 -10.60 11.46 1.65
C PRO A 111 -9.69 12.15 0.62
N TYR A 112 -10.28 12.56 -0.49
CA TYR A 112 -9.58 13.44 -1.42
C TYR A 112 -9.40 14.82 -0.79
N ASP A 113 -8.16 15.24 -0.57
CA ASP A 113 -7.83 16.56 -0.04
C ASP A 113 -6.66 17.15 -0.83
N PRO A 114 -6.89 18.21 -1.62
CA PRO A 114 -5.84 18.87 -2.39
C PRO A 114 -4.66 19.39 -1.54
N ARG A 115 -4.91 19.69 -0.25
CA ARG A 115 -3.85 20.16 0.67
C ARG A 115 -2.79 19.10 0.88
N ILE A 116 -3.17 17.80 0.88
CA ILE A 116 -2.22 16.69 1.01
C ILE A 116 -1.24 16.67 -0.16
N ALA A 117 -1.72 16.96 -1.37
CA ALA A 117 -0.86 17.04 -2.56
C ALA A 117 0.15 18.19 -2.45
N VAL A 118 -0.28 19.35 -1.92
CA VAL A 118 0.61 20.50 -1.67
C VAL A 118 1.67 20.14 -0.62
N LEU A 119 1.27 19.57 0.51
CA LEU A 119 2.21 19.14 1.56
C LEU A 119 3.25 18.16 1.00
N SER A 120 2.81 17.18 0.19
CA SER A 120 3.72 16.21 -0.43
C SER A 120 4.68 16.86 -1.44
N ALA A 121 4.21 17.83 -2.23
CA ALA A 121 5.05 18.59 -3.15
C ALA A 121 6.13 19.42 -2.42
N ASP A 122 5.80 19.90 -1.23
CA ASP A 122 6.73 20.62 -0.36
C ASP A 122 7.64 19.69 0.48
N GLY A 123 7.60 18.38 0.23
CA GLY A 123 8.38 17.40 0.97
C GLY A 123 7.92 17.18 2.42
N GLN A 124 6.71 17.59 2.76
CA GLN A 124 6.15 17.44 4.09
C GLN A 124 5.37 16.13 4.23
N ILE A 125 5.41 15.55 5.42
CA ILE A 125 4.65 14.35 5.76
C ILE A 125 3.28 14.78 6.30
N ALA A 126 2.20 14.44 5.59
CA ALA A 126 0.84 14.84 5.97
C ALA A 126 0.49 14.42 7.41
N ALA A 127 0.83 13.21 7.83
CA ALA A 127 0.59 12.73 9.20
C ALA A 127 1.39 13.49 10.28
N ALA A 128 2.45 14.19 9.91
CA ALA A 128 3.22 15.03 10.84
C ALA A 128 2.65 16.45 11.00
N THR A 129 1.90 16.90 9.98
CA THR A 129 1.41 18.30 9.91
C THR A 129 -0.10 18.42 10.08
N ASP A 130 -0.87 17.38 9.77
CA ASP A 130 -2.33 17.34 9.89
C ASP A 130 -2.76 16.29 10.93
N GLU A 131 -3.47 16.75 11.97
CA GLU A 131 -3.88 15.88 13.08
C GLU A 131 -4.89 14.81 12.65
N LYS A 132 -5.78 15.10 11.70
CA LYS A 132 -6.75 14.13 11.21
C LYS A 132 -6.04 12.98 10.48
N MET A 133 -5.03 13.33 9.68
CA MET A 133 -4.21 12.32 8.99
C MET A 133 -3.41 11.49 9.98
N ARG A 134 -2.86 12.12 11.03
CA ARG A 134 -2.15 11.39 12.09
C ARG A 134 -3.06 10.38 12.78
N CYS A 135 -4.23 10.80 13.25
CA CYS A 135 -5.20 9.90 13.89
C CYS A 135 -5.61 8.74 12.97
N LEU A 136 -5.87 9.03 11.69
CA LEU A 136 -6.22 8.00 10.70
C LEU A 136 -5.12 6.94 10.56
N PHE A 137 -3.86 7.35 10.47
CA PHE A 137 -2.74 6.41 10.37
C PHE A 137 -2.47 5.66 11.68
N GLU A 138 -2.66 6.28 12.84
CA GLU A 138 -2.58 5.61 14.14
C GLU A 138 -3.65 4.53 14.27
N GLU A 139 -4.90 4.83 13.91
CA GLU A 139 -5.98 3.82 13.87
C GLU A 139 -5.68 2.69 12.88
N LEU A 140 -5.14 3.01 11.71
CA LEU A 140 -4.74 2.03 10.71
C LEU A 140 -3.67 1.08 11.27
N LEU A 141 -2.64 1.60 11.92
CA LEU A 141 -1.59 0.81 12.55
C LEU A 141 -2.15 -0.12 13.63
N CYS A 142 -3.09 0.36 14.46
CA CYS A 142 -3.76 -0.48 15.46
C CYS A 142 -4.53 -1.64 14.81
N LYS A 143 -5.25 -1.38 13.70
CA LYS A 143 -5.99 -2.42 12.97
C LYS A 143 -5.05 -3.46 12.34
N ILE A 144 -3.93 -3.02 11.76
CA ILE A 144 -2.93 -3.92 11.19
C ILE A 144 -2.30 -4.78 12.29
N GLY A 145 -1.90 -4.19 13.42
CA GLY A 145 -1.30 -4.92 14.54
C GLY A 145 -2.20 -5.99 15.16
N GLY A 146 -3.53 -5.88 14.99
CA GLY A 146 -4.50 -6.91 15.37
C GLY A 146 -4.77 -7.96 14.28
N ALA A 147 -4.28 -7.77 13.05
CA ALA A 147 -4.50 -8.65 11.90
C ALA A 147 -3.28 -9.52 11.55
N VAL A 148 -2.10 -9.16 12.05
CA VAL A 148 -0.80 -9.89 11.91
C VAL A 148 -0.55 -10.88 13.11
#